data_cb1291bf4169c8053e1202e854f23b9d
#
_entry.id   cb1291bf4169c8053e1202e854f23b9d
#
_cell.length_a   1.000
_cell.length_b   1.000
_cell.length_c   1.000
_cell.angle_alpha   90.00
_cell.angle_beta   90.00
_cell.angle_gamma   90.00
#
_symmetry.space_group_name_H-M   'P 1'
#
loop_
_entity.id
_entity.type
_entity.pdbx_description
1 polymer ?
#
loop_
_entity_poly.entity_id
_entity_poly.type
_entity_poly.pdbx_seq_one_letter_code
_entity_poly.pdbx_strand_id
1 'polypeptide(L)'
;MLSGRQPGAVSSPSRKRIDPQFLAKIPQLPNHKHVSDDGMKTAYQKHQQKLFTLQMQWLQRMLDSGGPLEKIVLFWHGMLTSSYTKVNSAGFIVRQNQLFRECAFGDYRALVKRVLLDPAMVVYLDIDKNKRTKPNENFARELLEMFTLGEGNYQSVLIKKIAREIDGLRLKRRKDKLPYETLDLKGMEANSGFSDQERRLSRLIDSVFDLPVCGELLVRRLWKFYVSEDQVDEDRVKFLAYELRKSGWKISVVLEQIFLSEAFFDTSVIGQQIKSPVQYLVQAHKEVGAVTIDPQAALYTMQKLGQSLFNPPNVSGWSAGMTWINGTTLSARYELSKIMVRVMGRQSNPASKAFYELMKKNRDQGLLIMLDHFIATSLPAVKSELFVAMAKRVKSEEHVEIFILYLMCMPEYQMC
;
A
#
# COMPACT_ATOMS: atom_id res chain seq x y z
N MET A 1 -15.99 34.70 -17.41
CA MET A 1 -17.23 34.23 -16.76
C MET A 1 -17.11 32.71 -16.63
N LEU A 2 -16.59 32.22 -15.51
CA LEU A 2 -16.52 30.81 -15.17
C LEU A 2 -17.71 30.51 -14.25
N SER A 3 -18.72 29.83 -14.82
CA SER A 3 -19.92 29.42 -14.13
C SER A 3 -19.58 28.35 -13.09
N GLY A 4 -19.94 28.61 -11.83
CA GLY A 4 -19.77 27.71 -10.70
C GLY A 4 -20.46 26.36 -10.91
N ARG A 5 -19.68 25.30 -10.92
CA ARG A 5 -20.14 23.96 -10.58
C ARG A 5 -19.75 23.70 -9.12
N GLN A 6 -20.75 23.60 -8.26
CA GLN A 6 -20.57 23.06 -6.92
C GLN A 6 -19.97 21.65 -7.02
N PRO A 7 -19.01 21.28 -6.17
CA PRO A 7 -18.53 19.92 -6.14
C PRO A 7 -19.67 19.02 -5.67
N GLY A 8 -20.11 18.13 -6.57
CA GLY A 8 -21.10 17.10 -6.25
C GLY A 8 -20.64 16.29 -5.05
N ALA A 9 -21.54 16.07 -4.11
CA ALA A 9 -21.30 15.22 -2.93
C ALA A 9 -20.68 13.90 -3.39
N VAL A 10 -19.46 13.64 -2.95
CA VAL A 10 -18.79 12.35 -3.14
C VAL A 10 -19.65 11.31 -2.43
N SER A 11 -20.40 10.54 -3.19
CA SER A 11 -21.15 9.40 -2.68
C SER A 11 -20.15 8.48 -1.95
N SER A 12 -20.46 8.17 -0.68
CA SER A 12 -19.68 7.25 0.12
C SER A 12 -19.43 5.97 -0.70
N PRO A 13 -18.16 5.52 -0.84
CA PRO A 13 -17.87 4.31 -1.59
C PRO A 13 -18.67 3.17 -0.95
N SER A 14 -19.43 2.44 -1.76
CA SER A 14 -20.27 1.34 -1.32
C SER A 14 -19.42 0.40 -0.46
N ARG A 15 -19.81 0.24 0.81
CA ARG A 15 -19.20 -0.69 1.77
C ARG A 15 -19.49 -2.13 1.34
N LYS A 16 -18.89 -2.61 0.26
CA LYS A 16 -18.87 -4.04 -0.04
C LYS A 16 -18.01 -4.71 1.02
N ARG A 17 -18.63 -5.19 2.10
CA ARG A 17 -18.02 -6.07 3.08
C ARG A 17 -17.42 -7.28 2.34
N ILE A 18 -16.28 -7.78 2.79
CA ILE A 18 -15.79 -9.08 2.35
C ILE A 18 -16.88 -10.09 2.71
N ASP A 19 -17.28 -10.90 1.72
CA ASP A 19 -18.31 -11.91 1.90
C ASP A 19 -17.91 -12.85 3.06
N PRO A 20 -18.72 -12.94 4.13
CA PRO A 20 -18.44 -13.86 5.22
C PRO A 20 -18.35 -15.32 4.78
N GLN A 21 -19.04 -15.70 3.70
CA GLN A 21 -18.95 -17.03 3.10
C GLN A 21 -17.58 -17.29 2.44
N PHE A 22 -16.90 -16.23 2.00
CA PHE A 22 -15.53 -16.35 1.48
C PHE A 22 -14.54 -16.69 2.60
N LEU A 23 -14.65 -16.05 3.77
CA LEU A 23 -13.82 -16.36 4.95
C LEU A 23 -14.02 -17.80 5.44
N ALA A 24 -15.25 -18.32 5.37
CA ALA A 24 -15.58 -19.69 5.74
C ALA A 24 -15.00 -20.74 4.76
N LYS A 25 -14.75 -20.39 3.51
CA LYS A 25 -14.18 -21.28 2.48
C LYS A 25 -12.66 -21.38 2.51
N ILE A 26 -11.97 -20.59 3.35
CA ILE A 26 -10.50 -20.65 3.46
C ILE A 26 -10.10 -21.89 4.27
N PRO A 27 -9.49 -22.94 3.67
CA PRO A 27 -9.11 -24.16 4.38
C PRO A 27 -8.03 -23.85 5.42
N GLN A 28 -8.05 -24.52 6.57
CA GLN A 28 -7.11 -24.32 7.67
C GLN A 28 -5.91 -25.25 7.57
N LEU A 29 -4.76 -24.81 8.12
CA LEU A 29 -3.59 -25.65 8.27
C LEU A 29 -3.76 -26.62 9.46
N PRO A 30 -3.37 -27.90 9.33
CA PRO A 30 -3.34 -28.84 10.42
C PRO A 30 -2.29 -28.46 11.47
N ASN A 31 -2.51 -28.87 12.72
CA ASN A 31 -1.60 -28.64 13.85
C ASN A 31 -0.30 -29.43 13.64
N HIS A 32 0.86 -28.77 13.73
CA HIS A 32 2.18 -29.29 13.36
C HIS A 32 2.71 -30.53 14.13
N LYS A 33 1.97 -31.06 15.11
CA LYS A 33 2.55 -32.08 16.01
C LYS A 33 2.55 -33.52 15.48
N HIS A 34 1.85 -33.82 14.37
CA HIS A 34 1.78 -35.18 13.80
C HIS A 34 1.49 -35.19 12.29
N VAL A 35 2.28 -34.49 11.49
CA VAL A 35 2.07 -34.45 10.03
C VAL A 35 3.27 -35.09 9.36
N SER A 36 3.04 -36.08 8.47
CA SER A 36 4.05 -36.65 7.60
C SER A 36 4.67 -35.62 6.66
N ASP A 37 5.86 -35.91 6.09
CA ASP A 37 6.52 -35.00 5.13
C ASP A 37 5.61 -34.61 3.95
N ASP A 38 4.80 -35.54 3.44
CA ASP A 38 3.82 -35.26 2.39
C ASP A 38 2.65 -34.39 2.90
N GLY A 39 2.26 -34.58 4.15
CA GLY A 39 1.28 -33.71 4.80
C GLY A 39 1.80 -32.29 5.00
N MET A 40 3.08 -32.11 5.30
CA MET A 40 3.71 -30.79 5.40
C MET A 40 3.81 -30.10 4.04
N LYS A 41 4.19 -30.80 2.98
CA LYS A 41 4.21 -30.28 1.60
C LYS A 41 2.81 -29.82 1.17
N THR A 42 1.80 -30.65 1.43
CA THR A 42 0.40 -30.31 1.12
C THR A 42 -0.08 -29.09 1.92
N ALA A 43 0.27 -29.01 3.21
CA ALA A 43 -0.08 -27.87 4.05
C ALA A 43 0.61 -26.58 3.56
N TYR A 44 1.88 -26.65 3.19
CA TYR A 44 2.63 -25.52 2.62
C TYR A 44 2.01 -25.06 1.29
N GLN A 45 1.69 -25.97 0.38
CA GLN A 45 1.04 -25.63 -0.89
C GLN A 45 -0.32 -24.94 -0.67
N LYS A 46 -1.14 -25.44 0.26
CA LYS A 46 -2.40 -24.80 0.63
C LYS A 46 -2.18 -23.41 1.22
N HIS A 47 -1.12 -23.22 2.01
CA HIS A 47 -0.76 -21.92 2.57
C HIS A 47 -0.38 -20.92 1.46
N GLN A 48 0.47 -21.33 0.52
CA GLN A 48 0.85 -20.51 -0.63
C GLN A 48 -0.36 -20.16 -1.51
N GLN A 49 -1.25 -21.12 -1.75
CA GLN A 49 -2.47 -20.91 -2.52
C GLN A 49 -3.40 -19.86 -1.86
N LYS A 50 -3.48 -19.85 -0.53
CA LYS A 50 -4.25 -18.82 0.19
C LYS A 50 -3.63 -17.44 0.04
N LEU A 51 -2.32 -17.31 0.24
CA LEU A 51 -1.62 -16.05 0.04
C LEU A 51 -1.87 -15.53 -1.39
N PHE A 52 -1.68 -16.38 -2.38
CA PHE A 52 -1.95 -16.06 -3.78
C PHE A 52 -3.38 -15.53 -3.98
N THR A 53 -4.38 -16.21 -3.43
CA THR A 53 -5.79 -15.78 -3.54
C THR A 53 -6.02 -14.39 -2.92
N LEU A 54 -5.44 -14.13 -1.75
CA LEU A 54 -5.54 -12.82 -1.10
C LEU A 54 -4.86 -11.72 -1.91
N GLN A 55 -3.67 -11.99 -2.41
CA GLN A 55 -2.92 -11.05 -3.25
C GLN A 55 -3.70 -10.70 -4.50
N MET A 56 -4.29 -11.71 -5.15
CA MET A 56 -5.14 -11.53 -6.32
C MET A 56 -6.33 -10.62 -6.05
N GLN A 57 -7.04 -10.86 -4.96
CA GLN A 57 -8.21 -10.06 -4.62
C GLN A 57 -7.85 -8.61 -4.32
N TRP A 58 -6.72 -8.39 -3.64
CA TRP A 58 -6.30 -7.02 -3.37
C TRP A 58 -5.78 -6.32 -4.64
N LEU A 59 -5.01 -7.03 -5.46
CA LEU A 59 -4.59 -6.51 -6.77
C LEU A 59 -5.80 -6.14 -7.64
N GLN A 60 -6.79 -7.04 -7.75
CA GLN A 60 -8.00 -6.77 -8.54
C GLN A 60 -8.72 -5.49 -8.04
N ARG A 61 -8.83 -5.30 -6.72
CA ARG A 61 -9.38 -4.05 -6.16
C ARG A 61 -8.59 -2.81 -6.57
N MET A 62 -7.26 -2.90 -6.61
CA MET A 62 -6.40 -1.79 -7.05
C MET A 62 -6.60 -1.49 -8.54
N LEU A 63 -6.76 -2.52 -9.36
CA LEU A 63 -7.02 -2.38 -10.80
C LEU A 63 -8.41 -1.76 -11.06
N ASP A 64 -9.43 -2.19 -10.32
CA ASP A 64 -10.81 -1.70 -10.46
C ASP A 64 -11.04 -0.34 -9.80
N SER A 65 -10.16 0.06 -8.88
CA SER A 65 -10.31 1.31 -8.12
C SER A 65 -9.99 2.53 -8.98
N GLY A 66 -10.92 3.48 -9.03
CA GLY A 66 -10.70 4.80 -9.63
C GLY A 66 -10.19 5.86 -8.66
N GLY A 67 -10.07 5.54 -7.36
CA GLY A 67 -9.79 6.53 -6.32
C GLY A 67 -8.54 6.21 -5.47
N PRO A 68 -8.20 7.08 -4.51
CA PRO A 68 -6.98 7.00 -3.72
C PRO A 68 -7.02 5.94 -2.61
N LEU A 69 -8.17 5.27 -2.37
CA LEU A 69 -8.37 4.40 -1.21
C LEU A 69 -7.35 3.25 -1.15
N GLU A 70 -7.16 2.51 -2.24
CA GLU A 70 -6.25 1.36 -2.21
C GLU A 70 -4.78 1.80 -2.14
N LYS A 71 -4.43 3.00 -2.63
CA LYS A 71 -3.08 3.57 -2.49
C LYS A 71 -2.77 3.90 -1.02
N ILE A 72 -3.70 4.51 -0.29
CA ILE A 72 -3.50 4.78 1.16
C ILE A 72 -3.56 3.50 1.99
N VAL A 73 -4.34 2.48 1.61
CA VAL A 73 -4.32 1.16 2.26
C VAL A 73 -2.97 0.48 2.08
N LEU A 74 -2.36 0.61 0.91
CA LEU A 74 -0.99 0.12 0.66
C LEU A 74 0.03 0.84 1.55
N PHE A 75 -0.10 2.16 1.71
CA PHE A 75 0.70 2.96 2.64
C PHE A 75 0.57 2.45 4.08
N TRP A 76 -0.67 2.26 4.57
CA TRP A 76 -0.90 1.75 5.94
C TRP A 76 -0.32 0.36 6.14
N HIS A 77 -0.46 -0.54 5.17
CA HIS A 77 0.11 -1.87 5.27
C HIS A 77 1.65 -1.86 5.26
N GLY A 78 2.27 -0.90 4.57
CA GLY A 78 3.72 -0.68 4.61
C GLY A 78 4.22 -0.01 5.88
N MET A 79 3.41 0.87 6.50
CA MET A 79 3.79 1.59 7.71
C MET A 79 3.45 0.83 9.01
N LEU A 80 2.25 0.25 9.09
CA LEU A 80 1.75 -0.52 10.24
C LEU A 80 1.84 -2.01 9.88
N THR A 81 3.05 -2.47 9.69
CA THR A 81 3.39 -3.70 8.99
C THR A 81 2.99 -4.95 9.74
N SER A 82 2.42 -5.91 9.01
CA SER A 82 2.40 -7.33 9.36
C SER A 82 2.64 -8.18 8.12
N SER A 83 3.14 -9.40 8.29
CA SER A 83 3.46 -10.31 7.19
C SER A 83 2.65 -11.60 7.29
N TYR A 84 2.03 -11.99 6.19
CA TYR A 84 1.28 -13.25 6.11
C TYR A 84 2.13 -14.46 6.50
N THR A 85 3.40 -14.48 6.09
CA THR A 85 4.31 -15.60 6.40
C THR A 85 4.50 -15.78 7.90
N LYS A 86 4.59 -14.69 8.69
CA LYS A 86 4.73 -14.75 10.16
C LYS A 86 3.38 -14.94 10.85
N VAL A 87 2.34 -14.22 10.42
CA VAL A 87 1.00 -14.27 11.01
C VAL A 87 0.33 -15.62 10.78
N ASN A 88 0.56 -16.21 9.62
CA ASN A 88 0.06 -17.52 9.21
C ASN A 88 -1.48 -17.69 9.33
N SER A 89 -2.21 -16.60 9.18
CA SER A 89 -3.67 -16.56 9.23
C SER A 89 -4.23 -15.61 8.17
N ALA A 90 -4.87 -16.19 7.15
CA ALA A 90 -5.54 -15.43 6.11
C ALA A 90 -6.64 -14.52 6.67
N GLY A 91 -7.42 -15.01 7.64
CA GLY A 91 -8.50 -14.24 8.26
C GLY A 91 -7.99 -13.01 9.00
N PHE A 92 -6.87 -13.11 9.71
CA PHE A 92 -6.26 -11.97 10.40
C PHE A 92 -5.73 -10.91 9.44
N ILE A 93 -5.03 -11.33 8.41
CA ILE A 93 -4.48 -10.43 7.38
C ILE A 93 -5.60 -9.70 6.63
N VAL A 94 -6.67 -10.41 6.23
CA VAL A 94 -7.82 -9.79 5.57
C VAL A 94 -8.52 -8.78 6.49
N ARG A 95 -8.70 -9.13 7.77
CA ARG A 95 -9.29 -8.24 8.76
C ARG A 95 -8.46 -6.98 8.95
N GLN A 96 -7.15 -7.09 9.07
CA GLN A 96 -6.26 -5.94 9.19
C GLN A 96 -6.30 -5.06 7.92
N ASN A 97 -6.30 -5.65 6.75
CA ASN A 97 -6.44 -4.92 5.49
C ASN A 97 -7.79 -4.20 5.39
N GLN A 98 -8.87 -4.80 5.93
CA GLN A 98 -10.17 -4.14 6.03
C GLN A 98 -10.16 -3.01 7.06
N LEU A 99 -9.50 -3.19 8.20
CA LEU A 99 -9.29 -2.15 9.21
C LEU A 99 -8.58 -0.92 8.60
N PHE A 100 -7.55 -1.13 7.79
CA PHE A 100 -6.87 -0.04 7.09
C PHE A 100 -7.82 0.72 6.13
N ARG A 101 -8.75 0.03 5.45
CA ARG A 101 -9.74 0.71 4.60
C ARG A 101 -10.73 1.53 5.40
N GLU A 102 -11.23 0.98 6.50
CA GLU A 102 -12.20 1.66 7.37
C GLU A 102 -11.62 2.94 7.98
N CYS A 103 -10.33 2.93 8.31
CA CYS A 103 -9.63 4.05 8.94
C CYS A 103 -8.80 4.89 7.97
N ALA A 104 -8.83 4.60 6.67
CA ALA A 104 -7.89 5.10 5.66
C ALA A 104 -7.62 6.60 5.74
N PHE A 105 -8.67 7.40 5.91
CA PHE A 105 -8.65 8.88 5.93
C PHE A 105 -9.11 9.46 7.27
N GLY A 106 -9.29 8.60 8.27
CA GLY A 106 -9.87 8.95 9.56
C GLY A 106 -8.86 9.47 10.59
N ASP A 107 -9.16 9.21 11.85
CA ASP A 107 -8.31 9.56 13.00
C ASP A 107 -7.13 8.57 13.12
N TYR A 108 -5.90 9.08 13.00
CA TYR A 108 -4.66 8.31 13.10
C TYR A 108 -4.45 7.69 14.48
N ARG A 109 -4.78 8.41 15.56
CA ARG A 109 -4.68 7.90 16.92
C ARG A 109 -5.63 6.72 17.13
N ALA A 110 -6.85 6.82 16.62
CA ALA A 110 -7.81 5.73 16.66
C ALA A 110 -7.35 4.54 15.79
N LEU A 111 -6.77 4.78 14.62
CA LEU A 111 -6.17 3.74 13.79
C LEU A 111 -5.08 2.98 14.55
N VAL A 112 -4.11 3.69 15.15
CA VAL A 112 -3.02 3.06 15.92
C VAL A 112 -3.58 2.22 17.06
N LYS A 113 -4.51 2.75 17.86
CA LYS A 113 -5.15 1.99 18.95
C LYS A 113 -5.81 0.69 18.46
N ARG A 114 -6.53 0.75 17.33
CA ARG A 114 -7.17 -0.43 16.73
C ARG A 114 -6.15 -1.44 16.21
N VAL A 115 -5.07 -0.98 15.58
CA VAL A 115 -4.01 -1.85 15.02
C VAL A 115 -3.24 -2.57 16.12
N LEU A 116 -2.99 -1.92 17.27
CA LEU A 116 -2.30 -2.54 18.40
C LEU A 116 -3.08 -3.73 19.00
N LEU A 117 -4.39 -3.73 18.85
CA LEU A 117 -5.28 -4.80 19.31
C LEU A 117 -5.71 -5.72 18.16
N ASP A 118 -5.23 -5.47 16.94
CA ASP A 118 -5.54 -6.32 15.80
C ASP A 118 -4.80 -7.66 15.89
N PRO A 119 -5.47 -8.80 15.65
CA PRO A 119 -4.87 -10.12 15.77
C PRO A 119 -3.64 -10.35 14.92
N ALA A 120 -3.58 -9.78 13.70
CA ALA A 120 -2.40 -9.91 12.85
C ALA A 120 -1.19 -9.21 13.50
N MET A 121 -1.37 -8.01 14.03
CA MET A 121 -0.33 -7.26 14.72
C MET A 121 0.11 -7.96 16.01
N VAL A 122 -0.84 -8.45 16.80
CA VAL A 122 -0.56 -9.19 18.05
C VAL A 122 0.31 -10.41 17.79
N VAL A 123 0.02 -11.18 16.74
CA VAL A 123 0.87 -12.33 16.32
C VAL A 123 2.20 -11.85 15.75
N TYR A 124 2.17 -10.84 14.89
CA TYR A 124 3.35 -10.37 14.18
C TYR A 124 4.43 -9.83 15.12
N LEU A 125 4.05 -9.11 16.16
CA LEU A 125 4.97 -8.53 17.15
C LEU A 125 5.11 -9.38 18.42
N ASP A 126 4.60 -10.64 18.40
CA ASP A 126 4.67 -11.57 19.54
C ASP A 126 4.09 -11.00 20.85
N ILE A 127 3.08 -10.13 20.76
CA ILE A 127 2.46 -9.47 21.92
C ILE A 127 1.81 -10.50 22.83
N ASP A 128 1.19 -11.54 22.29
CA ASP A 128 0.54 -12.63 23.03
C ASP A 128 1.54 -13.53 23.77
N LYS A 129 2.84 -13.43 23.47
CA LYS A 129 3.92 -14.14 24.16
C LYS A 129 4.56 -13.33 25.30
N ASN A 130 4.14 -12.07 25.47
CA ASN A 130 4.65 -11.19 26.52
C ASN A 130 4.40 -11.78 27.91
N LYS A 131 5.39 -11.72 28.80
CA LYS A 131 5.31 -12.19 30.20
C LYS A 131 5.77 -11.07 31.12
N ARG A 132 5.05 -10.90 32.25
CA ARG A 132 5.37 -9.87 33.23
C ARG A 132 6.81 -9.96 33.78
N THR A 133 7.34 -11.19 33.88
CA THR A 133 8.72 -11.47 34.30
C THR A 133 9.75 -11.18 33.20
N LYS A 134 9.33 -11.15 31.93
CA LYS A 134 10.16 -10.84 30.77
C LYS A 134 9.32 -10.02 29.79
N PRO A 135 9.16 -8.71 30.02
CA PRO A 135 8.35 -7.84 29.15
C PRO A 135 8.90 -7.83 27.72
N ASN A 136 8.01 -7.89 26.74
CA ASN A 136 8.36 -7.77 25.33
C ASN A 136 8.57 -6.29 24.98
N GLU A 137 9.82 -5.84 25.04
CA GLU A 137 10.18 -4.47 24.69
C GLU A 137 10.13 -4.22 23.17
N ASN A 138 10.21 -5.28 22.34
CA ASN A 138 10.21 -5.15 20.89
C ASN A 138 8.94 -4.44 20.39
N PHE A 139 7.77 -4.87 20.85
CA PHE A 139 6.52 -4.18 20.51
C PHE A 139 6.51 -2.71 20.92
N ALA A 140 6.94 -2.42 22.17
CA ALA A 140 6.98 -1.06 22.69
C ALA A 140 7.93 -0.17 21.86
N ARG A 141 9.03 -0.73 21.42
CA ARG A 141 10.00 -0.07 20.54
C ARG A 141 9.37 0.22 19.17
N GLU A 142 8.77 -0.79 18.53
CA GLU A 142 8.12 -0.61 17.23
C GLU A 142 6.97 0.42 17.28
N LEU A 143 6.19 0.43 18.37
CA LEU A 143 5.16 1.45 18.57
C LEU A 143 5.75 2.86 18.56
N LEU A 144 6.85 3.06 19.26
CA LEU A 144 7.47 4.40 19.39
C LEU A 144 8.26 4.77 18.13
N GLU A 145 9.10 3.86 17.63
CA GLU A 145 10.03 4.15 16.53
C GLU A 145 9.38 4.10 15.17
N MET A 146 8.53 3.10 14.94
CA MET A 146 7.99 2.85 13.61
C MET A 146 6.58 3.43 13.40
N PHE A 147 5.79 3.54 14.48
CA PHE A 147 4.39 3.91 14.34
C PHE A 147 4.05 5.30 14.86
N THR A 148 4.84 5.92 15.77
CA THR A 148 4.44 7.19 16.38
C THR A 148 5.49 8.29 16.39
N LEU A 149 6.61 8.11 17.10
CA LEU A 149 7.55 9.19 17.41
C LEU A 149 8.78 9.23 16.48
N GLY A 150 9.22 8.09 16.00
CA GLY A 150 10.50 7.96 15.33
C GLY A 150 11.65 7.66 16.29
N GLU A 151 12.72 7.11 15.78
CA GLU A 151 13.93 6.75 16.56
C GLU A 151 14.53 7.99 17.24
N GLY A 152 14.98 7.83 18.48
CA GLY A 152 15.64 8.90 19.25
C GLY A 152 14.70 9.92 19.91
N ASN A 153 13.41 9.91 19.61
CA ASN A 153 12.45 10.92 20.10
C ASN A 153 11.71 10.50 21.39
N TYR A 154 12.25 9.57 22.15
CA TYR A 154 11.65 9.09 23.40
C TYR A 154 12.72 8.60 24.38
N GLN A 155 12.34 8.54 25.66
CA GLN A 155 13.22 8.00 26.71
C GLN A 155 12.99 6.49 26.88
N SER A 156 14.03 5.73 27.21
CA SER A 156 13.98 4.26 27.42
C SER A 156 12.96 3.83 28.49
N VAL A 157 12.68 4.70 29.47
CA VAL A 157 11.65 4.47 30.49
C VAL A 157 10.27 4.28 29.87
N LEU A 158 9.95 4.96 28.77
CA LEU A 158 8.67 4.83 28.09
C LEU A 158 8.50 3.45 27.48
N ILE A 159 9.56 2.87 26.88
CA ILE A 159 9.55 1.48 26.38
C ILE A 159 9.13 0.51 27.49
N LYS A 160 9.81 0.59 28.65
CA LYS A 160 9.53 -0.30 29.78
C LYS A 160 8.10 -0.13 30.30
N LYS A 161 7.57 1.09 30.32
CA LYS A 161 6.21 1.39 30.74
C LYS A 161 5.20 0.74 29.77
N ILE A 162 5.36 0.94 28.45
CA ILE A 162 4.49 0.33 27.43
C ILE A 162 4.57 -1.20 27.51
N ALA A 163 5.76 -1.77 27.57
CA ALA A 163 5.95 -3.22 27.63
C ALA A 163 5.25 -3.87 28.84
N ARG A 164 5.16 -3.16 29.98
CA ARG A 164 4.43 -3.64 31.16
C ARG A 164 2.89 -3.55 30.97
N GLU A 165 2.42 -2.51 30.32
CA GLU A 165 0.96 -2.31 30.12
C GLU A 165 0.37 -3.30 29.10
N ILE A 166 1.16 -3.83 28.16
CA ILE A 166 0.72 -4.86 27.23
C ILE A 166 0.76 -6.28 27.82
N ASP A 167 1.30 -6.45 29.04
CA ASP A 167 1.33 -7.77 29.68
C ASP A 167 -0.08 -8.30 29.89
N GLY A 168 -0.29 -9.58 29.59
CA GLY A 168 -1.60 -10.24 29.71
C GLY A 168 -2.50 -10.08 28.49
N LEU A 169 -2.14 -9.29 27.46
CA LEU A 169 -2.84 -9.35 26.19
C LEU A 169 -2.65 -10.76 25.59
N ARG A 170 -3.76 -11.46 25.39
CA ARG A 170 -3.74 -12.83 24.86
C ARG A 170 -4.81 -12.97 23.79
N LEU A 171 -4.47 -13.67 22.72
CA LEU A 171 -5.46 -14.11 21.75
C LEU A 171 -6.34 -15.20 22.40
N LYS A 172 -7.65 -14.94 22.55
CA LYS A 172 -8.59 -15.93 23.07
C LYS A 172 -8.79 -17.02 22.02
N ARG A 173 -8.30 -18.22 22.29
CA ARG A 173 -8.59 -19.42 21.50
C ARG A 173 -9.93 -19.98 21.93
N ARG A 174 -10.92 -20.02 21.03
CA ARG A 174 -12.11 -20.84 21.26
C ARG A 174 -11.77 -22.30 21.02
N LYS A 175 -12.14 -23.18 21.97
CA LYS A 175 -11.84 -24.62 21.88
C LYS A 175 -12.60 -25.34 20.75
N ASP A 176 -13.68 -24.78 20.31
CA ASP A 176 -14.71 -25.36 19.43
C ASP A 176 -14.85 -24.68 18.05
N LYS A 177 -14.14 -23.61 17.83
CA LYS A 177 -14.07 -22.91 16.55
C LYS A 177 -12.61 -22.64 16.19
N LEU A 178 -12.37 -22.52 14.90
CA LEU A 178 -11.10 -22.25 14.28
C LEU A 178 -10.19 -21.38 15.16
N PRO A 179 -8.88 -21.71 15.35
CA PRO A 179 -8.05 -21.17 16.43
C PRO A 179 -7.93 -19.66 16.52
N TYR A 180 -8.60 -18.88 15.67
CA TYR A 180 -8.39 -17.45 15.54
C TYR A 180 -9.64 -16.63 15.21
N GLU A 181 -10.83 -17.06 15.60
CA GLU A 181 -12.05 -16.32 15.25
C GLU A 181 -12.46 -15.21 16.23
N THR A 182 -11.84 -15.07 17.37
CA THR A 182 -12.32 -14.07 18.32
C THR A 182 -11.23 -13.37 19.13
N LEU A 183 -10.76 -12.26 18.63
CA LEU A 183 -10.81 -11.05 19.44
C LEU A 183 -12.21 -10.47 19.20
N ASP A 184 -13.06 -10.51 20.21
CA ASP A 184 -14.37 -9.89 20.12
C ASP A 184 -14.21 -8.38 20.12
N LEU A 185 -14.10 -7.79 18.91
CA LEU A 185 -14.00 -6.34 18.73
C LEU A 185 -15.36 -5.65 18.89
N LYS A 186 -16.44 -6.39 19.19
CA LYS A 186 -17.71 -5.76 19.56
C LYS A 186 -17.61 -4.87 20.80
N GLY A 187 -16.55 -5.03 21.62
CA GLY A 187 -16.25 -4.15 22.74
C GLY A 187 -15.40 -2.91 22.40
N MET A 188 -14.96 -2.72 21.16
CA MET A 188 -14.19 -1.52 20.76
C MET A 188 -15.06 -0.36 20.25
N GLU A 189 -16.35 -0.57 20.03
CA GLU A 189 -17.28 0.52 19.80
C GLU A 189 -17.67 1.12 21.17
N ALA A 190 -17.27 2.35 21.36
CA ALA A 190 -17.62 3.30 22.42
C ALA A 190 -18.34 2.71 23.67
N ASN A 191 -17.63 2.67 24.79
CA ASN A 191 -18.17 2.79 26.16
C ASN A 191 -18.68 1.57 26.95
N SER A 192 -18.59 0.32 26.48
CA SER A 192 -18.94 -0.78 27.36
C SER A 192 -18.15 -2.05 27.06
N GLY A 193 -17.05 -2.29 27.75
CA GLY A 193 -16.40 -3.58 27.76
C GLY A 193 -14.89 -3.65 27.65
N PHE A 194 -14.17 -2.53 27.64
CA PHE A 194 -12.70 -2.58 27.77
C PHE A 194 -12.30 -3.13 29.14
N SER A 195 -11.42 -4.13 29.15
CA SER A 195 -10.72 -4.52 30.37
C SER A 195 -9.95 -3.32 30.93
N ASP A 196 -9.65 -3.31 32.23
CA ASP A 196 -8.83 -2.25 32.82
C ASP A 196 -7.46 -2.10 32.15
N GLN A 197 -6.96 -3.20 31.61
CA GLN A 197 -5.70 -3.24 30.87
C GLN A 197 -5.80 -2.50 29.52
N GLU A 198 -6.86 -2.73 28.75
CA GLU A 198 -7.09 -2.02 27.49
C GLU A 198 -7.28 -0.53 27.72
N ARG A 199 -7.97 -0.14 28.80
CA ARG A 199 -8.11 1.26 29.21
C ARG A 199 -6.78 1.89 29.59
N ARG A 200 -5.90 1.16 30.33
CA ARG A 200 -4.55 1.65 30.66
C ARG A 200 -3.71 1.82 29.42
N LEU A 201 -3.70 0.83 28.53
CA LEU A 201 -2.98 0.90 27.25
C LEU A 201 -3.48 2.07 26.39
N SER A 202 -4.80 2.25 26.28
CA SER A 202 -5.37 3.37 25.55
C SER A 202 -4.89 4.73 26.10
N ARG A 203 -4.92 4.93 27.43
CA ARG A 203 -4.41 6.17 28.07
C ARG A 203 -2.92 6.37 27.85
N LEU A 204 -2.15 5.28 27.88
CA LEU A 204 -0.70 5.35 27.59
C LEU A 204 -0.45 5.77 26.15
N ILE A 205 -1.20 5.23 25.19
CA ILE A 205 -1.11 5.66 23.79
C ILE A 205 -1.51 7.13 23.66
N ASP A 206 -2.58 7.56 24.33
CA ASP A 206 -2.96 8.98 24.33
C ASP A 206 -1.80 9.86 24.82
N SER A 207 -1.09 9.47 25.89
CA SER A 207 0.08 10.21 26.36
C SER A 207 1.25 10.27 25.37
N VAL A 208 1.41 9.26 24.50
CA VAL A 208 2.38 9.28 23.40
C VAL A 208 1.94 10.28 22.33
N PHE A 209 0.65 10.31 22.02
CA PHE A 209 0.09 11.23 21.02
C PHE A 209 0.08 12.69 21.50
N ASP A 210 0.14 12.93 22.80
CA ASP A 210 0.25 14.28 23.39
C ASP A 210 1.67 14.87 23.27
N LEU A 211 2.68 14.07 22.92
CA LEU A 211 4.05 14.54 22.72
C LEU A 211 4.14 15.44 21.47
N PRO A 212 4.81 16.60 21.53
CA PRO A 212 4.88 17.55 20.42
C PRO A 212 5.41 16.95 19.11
N VAL A 213 6.37 16.04 19.18
CA VAL A 213 6.99 15.36 18.03
C VAL A 213 6.07 14.30 17.39
N CYS A 214 5.02 13.86 18.11
CA CYS A 214 4.10 12.88 17.58
C CYS A 214 3.36 13.46 16.36
N GLY A 215 3.30 12.67 15.30
CA GLY A 215 2.72 13.08 14.02
C GLY A 215 3.76 13.46 12.96
N GLU A 216 4.95 13.94 13.35
CA GLU A 216 6.01 14.28 12.38
C GLU A 216 6.46 13.06 11.59
N LEU A 217 6.63 11.91 12.25
CA LEU A 217 6.97 10.64 11.58
C LEU A 217 5.93 10.28 10.51
N LEU A 218 4.64 10.35 10.85
CA LEU A 218 3.56 10.06 9.91
C LEU A 218 3.60 11.02 8.72
N VAL A 219 3.68 12.33 8.99
CA VAL A 219 3.70 13.35 7.94
C VAL A 219 4.90 13.16 7.02
N ARG A 220 6.09 12.93 7.58
CA ARG A 220 7.31 12.67 6.81
C ARG A 220 7.16 11.41 5.92
N ARG A 221 6.52 10.35 6.41
CA ARG A 221 6.24 9.15 5.63
C ARG A 221 5.18 9.37 4.55
N LEU A 222 4.13 10.15 4.84
CA LEU A 222 3.14 10.55 3.83
C LEU A 222 3.78 11.41 2.73
N TRP A 223 4.65 12.35 3.13
CA TRP A 223 5.40 13.18 2.18
C TRP A 223 6.26 12.32 1.26
N LYS A 224 7.07 11.41 1.84
CA LYS A 224 7.91 10.49 1.07
C LYS A 224 7.09 9.58 0.16
N PHE A 225 5.89 9.20 0.55
CA PHE A 225 5.05 8.30 -0.24
C PHE A 225 4.30 9.00 -1.38
N TYR A 226 3.99 10.29 -1.23
CA TYR A 226 3.14 11.02 -2.18
C TYR A 226 3.85 12.14 -2.93
N VAL A 227 4.93 12.71 -2.38
CA VAL A 227 5.59 13.91 -2.93
C VAL A 227 7.01 13.61 -3.37
N SER A 228 7.93 13.40 -2.43
CA SER A 228 9.34 13.15 -2.73
C SER A 228 10.02 12.34 -1.63
N GLU A 229 10.84 11.37 -2.02
CA GLU A 229 11.64 10.57 -1.09
C GLU A 229 12.85 11.35 -0.55
N ASP A 230 13.45 12.19 -1.39
CA ASP A 230 14.71 12.88 -1.12
C ASP A 230 14.52 14.33 -0.66
N GLN A 231 13.46 14.99 -1.13
CA GLN A 231 13.19 16.39 -0.80
C GLN A 231 12.10 16.49 0.28
N VAL A 232 12.52 16.45 1.54
CA VAL A 232 11.64 16.60 2.70
C VAL A 232 11.90 17.96 3.36
N ASP A 233 10.90 18.83 3.29
CA ASP A 233 10.90 20.11 3.99
C ASP A 233 10.48 19.90 5.45
N GLU A 234 11.44 19.97 6.37
CA GLU A 234 11.21 19.72 7.80
C GLU A 234 10.31 20.76 8.47
N ASP A 235 10.31 22.00 8.03
CA ASP A 235 9.41 23.02 8.57
C ASP A 235 7.97 22.77 8.12
N ARG A 236 7.79 22.32 6.90
CA ARG A 236 6.49 21.86 6.41
C ARG A 236 6.02 20.59 7.13
N VAL A 237 6.91 19.65 7.41
CA VAL A 237 6.59 18.47 8.22
C VAL A 237 6.06 18.87 9.59
N LYS A 238 6.73 19.80 10.29
CA LYS A 238 6.30 20.30 11.61
C LYS A 238 4.96 21.01 11.52
N PHE A 239 4.77 21.86 10.50
CA PHE A 239 3.50 22.55 10.26
C PHE A 239 2.36 21.56 10.04
N LEU A 240 2.51 20.60 9.15
CA LEU A 240 1.49 19.59 8.86
C LEU A 240 1.22 18.69 10.07
N ALA A 241 2.23 18.36 10.87
CA ALA A 241 2.07 17.62 12.11
C ALA A 241 1.28 18.42 13.17
N TYR A 242 1.48 19.74 13.24
CA TYR A 242 0.66 20.62 14.06
C TYR A 242 -0.81 20.63 13.59
N GLU A 243 -1.07 20.79 12.29
CA GLU A 243 -2.43 20.75 11.73
C GLU A 243 -3.10 19.38 11.93
N LEU A 244 -2.34 18.28 11.81
CA LEU A 244 -2.81 16.94 12.12
C LEU A 244 -3.33 16.84 13.57
N ARG A 245 -2.57 17.35 14.54
CA ARG A 245 -2.98 17.36 15.95
C ARG A 245 -4.20 18.25 16.17
N LYS A 246 -4.19 19.46 15.64
CA LYS A 246 -5.27 20.46 15.75
C LYS A 246 -6.58 19.94 15.14
N SER A 247 -6.52 19.15 14.07
CA SER A 247 -7.70 18.54 13.44
C SER A 247 -8.30 17.36 14.23
N GLY A 248 -7.69 16.96 15.35
CA GLY A 248 -8.02 15.70 16.05
C GLY A 248 -7.50 14.47 15.34
N TRP A 249 -6.28 14.57 14.79
CA TRP A 249 -5.55 13.49 14.12
C TRP A 249 -6.19 13.01 12.80
N LYS A 250 -6.95 13.86 12.11
CA LYS A 250 -7.59 13.54 10.83
C LYS A 250 -6.59 13.47 9.69
N ILE A 251 -6.33 12.29 9.18
CA ILE A 251 -5.41 12.02 8.06
C ILE A 251 -5.85 12.76 6.79
N SER A 252 -7.17 12.83 6.53
CA SER A 252 -7.71 13.56 5.37
C SER A 252 -7.28 15.02 5.31
N VAL A 253 -7.16 15.70 6.45
CA VAL A 253 -6.73 17.11 6.51
C VAL A 253 -5.29 17.27 6.03
N VAL A 254 -4.40 16.39 6.47
CA VAL A 254 -2.99 16.43 6.04
C VAL A 254 -2.85 16.10 4.56
N LEU A 255 -3.56 15.07 4.09
CA LEU A 255 -3.53 14.71 2.67
C LEU A 255 -4.08 15.82 1.78
N GLU A 256 -5.17 16.47 2.18
CA GLU A 256 -5.72 17.62 1.47
C GLU A 256 -4.69 18.75 1.37
N GLN A 257 -4.03 19.10 2.48
CA GLN A 257 -3.00 20.12 2.49
C GLN A 257 -1.77 19.76 1.66
N ILE A 258 -1.38 18.48 1.64
CA ILE A 258 -0.29 17.98 0.77
C ILE A 258 -0.70 18.17 -0.70
N PHE A 259 -1.86 17.65 -1.11
CA PHE A 259 -2.27 17.62 -2.51
C PHE A 259 -2.67 18.99 -3.07
N LEU A 260 -3.01 19.96 -2.21
CA LEU A 260 -3.31 21.33 -2.62
C LEU A 260 -2.09 22.26 -2.49
N SER A 261 -0.94 21.79 -2.01
CA SER A 261 0.26 22.59 -1.86
C SER A 261 0.98 22.84 -3.18
N GLU A 262 1.56 24.01 -3.35
CA GLU A 262 2.45 24.32 -4.48
C GLU A 262 3.59 23.31 -4.60
N ALA A 263 4.13 22.84 -3.47
CA ALA A 263 5.22 21.87 -3.44
C ALA A 263 4.85 20.51 -4.05
N PHE A 264 3.55 20.13 -4.06
CA PHE A 264 3.10 18.91 -4.72
C PHE A 264 3.15 19.03 -6.25
N PHE A 265 2.99 20.23 -6.77
CA PHE A 265 3.01 20.53 -8.21
C PHE A 265 4.34 21.13 -8.68
N ASP A 266 5.34 21.19 -7.80
CA ASP A 266 6.64 21.71 -8.17
C ASP A 266 7.33 20.77 -9.18
N THR A 267 7.86 21.36 -10.25
CA THR A 267 8.57 20.60 -11.30
C THR A 267 9.81 19.87 -10.81
N SER A 268 10.37 20.29 -9.68
CA SER A 268 11.51 19.61 -9.04
C SER A 268 11.14 18.29 -8.35
N VAL A 269 9.84 18.02 -8.12
CA VAL A 269 9.37 16.77 -7.50
C VAL A 269 8.56 15.90 -8.46
N ILE A 270 7.92 16.49 -9.47
CA ILE A 270 7.17 15.73 -10.49
C ILE A 270 8.15 14.83 -11.27
N GLY A 271 7.84 13.54 -11.33
CA GLY A 271 8.66 12.57 -12.05
C GLY A 271 9.98 12.23 -11.36
N GLN A 272 10.13 12.51 -10.06
CA GLN A 272 11.35 12.17 -9.29
C GLN A 272 11.18 10.88 -8.47
N GLN A 273 9.96 10.46 -8.19
CA GLN A 273 9.73 9.22 -7.46
C GLN A 273 9.79 8.00 -8.38
N ILE A 274 10.47 6.95 -7.92
CA ILE A 274 10.47 5.67 -8.62
C ILE A 274 9.16 4.95 -8.31
N LYS A 275 8.41 4.60 -9.35
CA LYS A 275 7.18 3.81 -9.22
C LYS A 275 7.47 2.52 -8.46
N SER A 276 6.78 2.30 -7.32
CA SER A 276 6.83 1.00 -6.67
C SER A 276 6.32 -0.11 -7.61
N PRO A 277 6.68 -1.38 -7.40
CA PRO A 277 6.22 -2.47 -8.27
C PRO A 277 4.71 -2.53 -8.45
N VAL A 278 3.95 -2.34 -7.37
CA VAL A 278 2.48 -2.29 -7.43
C VAL A 278 2.00 -1.07 -8.21
N GLN A 279 2.60 0.09 -7.97
CA GLN A 279 2.25 1.32 -8.68
C GLN A 279 2.55 1.19 -10.18
N TYR A 280 3.71 0.64 -10.54
CA TYR A 280 4.07 0.37 -11.91
C TYR A 280 3.05 -0.53 -12.62
N LEU A 281 2.70 -1.66 -11.99
CA LEU A 281 1.73 -2.61 -12.56
C LEU A 281 0.34 -1.99 -12.73
N VAL A 282 -0.18 -1.34 -11.68
CA VAL A 282 -1.55 -0.77 -11.68
C VAL A 282 -1.64 0.40 -12.66
N GLN A 283 -0.64 1.26 -12.69
CA GLN A 283 -0.61 2.41 -13.61
C GLN A 283 -0.49 1.93 -15.05
N ALA A 284 0.46 1.05 -15.36
CA ALA A 284 0.63 0.49 -16.69
C ALA A 284 -0.66 -0.19 -17.20
N HIS A 285 -1.32 -0.99 -16.34
CA HIS A 285 -2.60 -1.62 -16.70
C HIS A 285 -3.67 -0.58 -17.10
N LYS A 286 -3.76 0.53 -16.37
CA LYS A 286 -4.73 1.60 -16.67
C LYS A 286 -4.37 2.37 -17.93
N GLU A 287 -3.11 2.70 -18.11
CA GLU A 287 -2.61 3.46 -19.26
C GLU A 287 -2.73 2.70 -20.58
N VAL A 288 -2.53 1.39 -20.55
CA VAL A 288 -2.72 0.55 -21.76
C VAL A 288 -4.18 0.10 -21.99
N GLY A 289 -5.14 0.65 -21.25
CA GLY A 289 -6.57 0.41 -21.47
C GLY A 289 -7.12 -0.85 -20.82
N ALA A 290 -6.69 -1.13 -19.59
CA ALA A 290 -7.25 -2.19 -18.73
C ALA A 290 -7.21 -3.61 -19.34
N VAL A 291 -6.07 -4.00 -19.89
CA VAL A 291 -5.85 -5.34 -20.45
C VAL A 291 -5.95 -6.43 -19.40
N THR A 292 -6.55 -7.57 -19.74
CA THR A 292 -6.60 -8.73 -18.85
C THR A 292 -5.22 -9.40 -18.79
N ILE A 293 -4.50 -9.20 -17.69
CA ILE A 293 -3.21 -9.83 -17.44
C ILE A 293 -3.43 -11.14 -16.68
N ASP A 294 -2.62 -12.16 -17.00
CA ASP A 294 -2.57 -13.36 -16.16
C ASP A 294 -2.16 -12.96 -14.73
N PRO A 295 -3.03 -13.19 -13.76
CA PRO A 295 -2.80 -12.81 -12.39
C PRO A 295 -1.57 -13.48 -11.76
N GLN A 296 -1.28 -14.71 -12.16
CA GLN A 296 -0.13 -15.44 -11.67
C GLN A 296 1.17 -14.79 -12.15
N ALA A 297 1.23 -14.40 -13.42
CA ALA A 297 2.36 -13.68 -14.00
C ALA A 297 2.55 -12.32 -13.33
N ALA A 298 1.46 -11.58 -13.08
CA ALA A 298 1.50 -10.27 -12.41
C ALA A 298 2.06 -10.38 -10.98
N LEU A 299 1.53 -11.29 -10.15
CA LEU A 299 1.98 -11.49 -8.77
C LEU A 299 3.42 -11.99 -8.69
N TYR A 300 3.80 -12.92 -9.57
CA TYR A 300 5.17 -13.41 -9.66
C TYR A 300 6.15 -12.30 -10.02
N THR A 301 5.77 -11.42 -10.93
CA THR A 301 6.59 -10.27 -11.30
C THR A 301 6.72 -9.28 -10.14
N MET A 302 5.62 -8.94 -9.44
CA MET A 302 5.68 -8.08 -8.25
C MET A 302 6.59 -8.67 -7.16
N GLN A 303 6.55 -9.99 -6.94
CA GLN A 303 7.44 -10.67 -6.01
C GLN A 303 8.91 -10.53 -6.43
N LYS A 304 9.24 -10.74 -7.72
CA LYS A 304 10.58 -10.52 -8.27
C LYS A 304 11.05 -9.08 -8.14
N LEU A 305 10.12 -8.14 -8.25
CA LEU A 305 10.38 -6.72 -8.06
C LEU A 305 10.51 -6.31 -6.58
N GLY A 306 10.30 -7.23 -5.64
CA GLY A 306 10.48 -7.01 -4.20
C GLY A 306 9.26 -6.49 -3.46
N GLN A 307 8.06 -6.43 -4.07
CA GLN A 307 6.84 -5.98 -3.41
C GLN A 307 5.74 -7.06 -3.46
N SER A 308 5.86 -8.06 -2.60
CA SER A 308 4.83 -9.08 -2.42
C SER A 308 3.72 -8.54 -1.51
N LEU A 309 2.50 -8.38 -2.04
CA LEU A 309 1.34 -7.92 -1.26
C LEU A 309 1.10 -8.85 -0.06
N PHE A 310 0.70 -8.29 1.07
CA PHE A 310 0.50 -9.01 2.36
C PHE A 310 1.76 -9.66 2.94
N ASN A 311 2.91 -9.50 2.31
CA ASN A 311 4.14 -10.15 2.76
C ASN A 311 5.36 -9.21 2.69
N PRO A 312 5.32 -8.05 3.39
CA PRO A 312 6.49 -7.20 3.51
C PRO A 312 7.64 -7.95 4.19
N PRO A 313 8.91 -7.63 3.83
CA PRO A 313 10.08 -8.41 4.27
C PRO A 313 10.39 -8.28 5.77
N ASN A 314 10.07 -7.14 6.37
CA ASN A 314 10.32 -6.86 7.78
C ASN A 314 9.34 -5.81 8.33
N VAL A 315 9.51 -5.40 9.59
CA VAL A 315 8.64 -4.44 10.28
C VAL A 315 8.68 -3.03 9.68
N SER A 316 9.77 -2.66 9.00
CA SER A 316 9.88 -1.38 8.30
C SER A 316 9.05 -1.32 6.99
N GLY A 317 8.40 -2.41 6.62
CA GLY A 317 7.60 -2.50 5.41
C GLY A 317 8.41 -2.91 4.19
N TRP A 318 7.95 -2.48 3.00
CA TRP A 318 8.71 -2.62 1.77
C TRP A 318 9.74 -1.52 1.63
N SER A 319 10.82 -1.82 0.93
CA SER A 319 11.80 -0.81 0.51
C SER A 319 11.17 0.24 -0.42
N ALA A 320 11.91 1.31 -0.71
CA ALA A 320 11.45 2.42 -1.53
C ALA A 320 12.59 2.95 -2.43
N GLY A 321 12.26 3.83 -3.35
CA GLY A 321 13.19 4.57 -4.19
C GLY A 321 14.11 3.70 -5.01
N MET A 322 15.38 4.05 -5.03
CA MET A 322 16.41 3.36 -5.82
C MET A 322 16.52 1.86 -5.56
N THR A 323 16.02 1.35 -4.43
CA THR A 323 16.00 -0.10 -4.17
C THR A 323 15.11 -0.89 -5.12
N TRP A 324 14.16 -0.21 -5.77
CA TRP A 324 13.29 -0.79 -6.81
C TRP A 324 13.97 -0.92 -8.18
N ILE A 325 15.18 -0.36 -8.36
CA ILE A 325 15.87 -0.28 -9.66
C ILE A 325 17.27 -0.90 -9.56
N ASN A 326 17.41 -2.04 -10.19
CA ASN A 326 18.68 -2.72 -10.46
C ASN A 326 18.55 -3.56 -11.73
N GLY A 327 19.60 -4.20 -12.19
CA GLY A 327 19.58 -4.96 -13.45
C GLY A 327 18.48 -6.03 -13.50
N THR A 328 18.27 -6.75 -12.41
CA THR A 328 17.23 -7.79 -12.32
C THR A 328 15.82 -7.21 -12.34
N THR A 329 15.58 -6.14 -11.57
CA THR A 329 14.25 -5.52 -11.48
C THR A 329 13.90 -4.76 -12.76
N LEU A 330 14.86 -4.09 -13.43
CA LEU A 330 14.64 -3.47 -14.73
C LEU A 330 14.28 -4.50 -15.80
N SER A 331 14.98 -5.63 -15.84
CA SER A 331 14.63 -6.74 -16.72
C SER A 331 13.21 -7.27 -16.47
N ALA A 332 12.82 -7.43 -15.19
CA ALA A 332 11.48 -7.88 -14.84
C ALA A 332 10.40 -6.85 -15.21
N ARG A 333 10.66 -5.53 -15.08
CA ARG A 333 9.77 -4.46 -15.54
C ARG A 333 9.60 -4.48 -17.06
N TYR A 334 10.70 -4.67 -17.78
CA TYR A 334 10.67 -4.81 -19.23
C TYR A 334 9.83 -6.02 -19.68
N GLU A 335 10.02 -7.20 -19.06
CA GLU A 335 9.22 -8.39 -19.38
C GLU A 335 7.73 -8.17 -19.08
N LEU A 336 7.39 -7.47 -17.99
CA LEU A 336 6.00 -7.10 -17.69
C LEU A 336 5.40 -6.18 -18.76
N SER A 337 6.15 -5.16 -19.21
CA SER A 337 5.74 -4.28 -20.33
C SER A 337 5.45 -5.09 -21.60
N LYS A 338 6.34 -6.04 -21.95
CA LYS A 338 6.15 -6.92 -23.10
C LYS A 338 4.89 -7.78 -22.98
N ILE A 339 4.62 -8.32 -21.78
CA ILE A 339 3.41 -9.10 -21.53
C ILE A 339 2.18 -8.22 -21.74
N MET A 340 2.16 -7.01 -21.17
CA MET A 340 1.04 -6.07 -21.29
C MET A 340 0.77 -5.68 -22.74
N VAL A 341 1.79 -5.26 -23.47
CA VAL A 341 1.66 -4.86 -24.88
C VAL A 341 1.24 -6.04 -25.76
N ARG A 342 1.76 -7.24 -25.52
CA ARG A 342 1.34 -8.45 -26.25
C ARG A 342 -0.14 -8.79 -26.01
N VAL A 343 -0.63 -8.59 -24.79
CA VAL A 343 -2.05 -8.80 -24.46
C VAL A 343 -2.91 -7.72 -25.12
N MET A 344 -2.44 -6.46 -25.14
CA MET A 344 -3.06 -5.38 -25.92
C MET A 344 -3.35 -5.81 -27.37
N GLY A 345 -2.33 -6.24 -28.10
CA GLY A 345 -2.45 -6.62 -29.50
C GLY A 345 -3.42 -7.77 -29.76
N ARG A 346 -3.51 -8.74 -28.83
CA ARG A 346 -4.43 -9.87 -28.93
C ARG A 346 -5.89 -9.52 -28.64
N GLN A 347 -6.15 -8.46 -27.88
CA GLN A 347 -7.49 -8.10 -27.40
C GLN A 347 -8.15 -6.97 -28.21
N SER A 348 -7.57 -6.56 -29.34
CA SER A 348 -8.07 -5.39 -30.12
C SER A 348 -8.28 -4.17 -29.20
N ASN A 349 -7.21 -3.73 -28.57
CA ASN A 349 -7.25 -2.81 -27.44
C ASN A 349 -7.75 -1.41 -27.85
N PRO A 350 -8.71 -0.83 -27.10
CA PRO A 350 -9.23 0.50 -27.40
C PRO A 350 -8.19 1.62 -27.37
N ALA A 351 -7.16 1.51 -26.50
CA ALA A 351 -6.13 2.54 -26.37
C ALA A 351 -5.19 2.55 -27.58
N SER A 352 -4.70 1.39 -28.05
CA SER A 352 -3.86 1.33 -29.26
C SER A 352 -4.61 1.87 -30.48
N LYS A 353 -5.90 1.53 -30.62
CA LYS A 353 -6.76 2.05 -31.68
C LYS A 353 -6.93 3.57 -31.56
N ALA A 354 -7.23 4.07 -30.36
CA ALA A 354 -7.42 5.51 -30.13
C ALA A 354 -6.15 6.32 -30.47
N PHE A 355 -4.98 5.88 -30.03
CA PHE A 355 -3.70 6.53 -30.35
C PHE A 355 -3.38 6.44 -31.85
N TYR A 356 -3.67 5.32 -32.48
CA TYR A 356 -3.50 5.18 -33.92
C TYR A 356 -4.38 6.16 -34.71
N GLU A 357 -5.65 6.27 -34.39
CA GLU A 357 -6.57 7.23 -35.05
C GLU A 357 -6.17 8.69 -34.80
N LEU A 358 -5.67 9.03 -33.59
CA LEU A 358 -5.12 10.34 -33.30
C LEU A 358 -3.90 10.65 -34.18
N MET A 359 -2.95 9.74 -34.27
CA MET A 359 -1.75 9.90 -35.09
C MET A 359 -2.07 9.93 -36.61
N LYS A 360 -3.09 9.22 -37.03
CA LYS A 360 -3.56 9.23 -38.43
C LYS A 360 -4.19 10.58 -38.81
N LYS A 361 -4.94 11.18 -37.88
CA LYS A 361 -5.58 12.50 -38.08
C LYS A 361 -4.54 13.64 -38.05
N ASN A 362 -3.69 13.66 -37.03
CA ASN A 362 -2.59 14.61 -36.88
C ASN A 362 -1.46 13.92 -36.11
N ARG A 363 -0.38 13.58 -36.82
CA ARG A 363 0.72 12.77 -36.29
C ARG A 363 1.42 13.43 -35.10
N ASP A 364 1.75 14.69 -35.22
CA ASP A 364 2.50 15.41 -34.18
C ASP A 364 1.65 15.62 -32.94
N GLN A 365 0.38 15.97 -33.09
CA GLN A 365 -0.54 16.09 -31.98
C GLN A 365 -0.83 14.74 -31.32
N GLY A 366 -1.01 13.68 -32.10
CA GLY A 366 -1.21 12.31 -31.59
C GLY A 366 0.00 11.82 -30.81
N LEU A 367 1.21 12.14 -31.26
CA LEU A 367 2.46 11.86 -30.56
C LEU A 367 2.51 12.60 -29.20
N LEU A 368 2.25 13.90 -29.19
CA LEU A 368 2.27 14.69 -27.95
C LEU A 368 1.27 14.15 -26.94
N ILE A 369 0.04 13.86 -27.33
CA ILE A 369 -0.98 13.28 -26.45
C ILE A 369 -0.52 11.94 -25.88
N MET A 370 0.14 11.11 -26.70
CA MET A 370 0.63 9.81 -26.21
C MET A 370 1.82 9.98 -25.27
N LEU A 371 2.74 10.90 -25.54
CA LEU A 371 3.86 11.21 -24.62
C LEU A 371 3.33 11.72 -23.27
N ASP A 372 2.41 12.67 -23.28
CA ASP A 372 1.78 13.23 -22.06
C ASP A 372 1.01 12.15 -21.27
N HIS A 373 0.46 11.14 -21.95
CA HIS A 373 -0.26 10.05 -21.29
C HIS A 373 0.65 9.11 -20.51
N PHE A 374 1.86 8.82 -21.04
CA PHE A 374 2.78 7.84 -20.43
C PHE A 374 3.91 8.48 -19.62
N ILE A 375 4.31 9.70 -19.91
CA ILE A 375 5.50 10.33 -19.33
C ILE A 375 5.09 11.56 -18.52
N ALA A 376 5.42 11.55 -17.23
CA ALA A 376 5.07 12.64 -16.32
C ALA A 376 5.94 13.90 -16.48
N THR A 377 7.10 13.80 -17.13
CA THR A 377 8.09 14.89 -17.28
C THR A 377 8.39 15.19 -18.73
N SER A 378 8.94 16.38 -18.99
CA SER A 378 9.44 16.71 -20.33
C SER A 378 10.60 15.79 -20.71
N LEU A 379 10.61 15.31 -21.95
CA LEU A 379 11.70 14.52 -22.48
C LEU A 379 12.88 15.41 -22.91
N PRO A 380 14.14 14.95 -22.74
CA PRO A 380 15.29 15.58 -23.36
C PRO A 380 15.13 15.70 -24.89
N ALA A 381 15.63 16.78 -25.48
CA ALA A 381 15.46 17.08 -26.92
C ALA A 381 15.82 15.90 -27.83
N VAL A 382 16.95 15.23 -27.57
CA VAL A 382 17.41 14.07 -28.34
C VAL A 382 16.39 12.92 -28.32
N LYS A 383 15.75 12.66 -27.17
CA LYS A 383 14.72 11.64 -27.07
C LYS A 383 13.42 12.07 -27.77
N SER A 384 13.05 13.33 -27.65
CA SER A 384 11.88 13.90 -28.35
C SER A 384 12.03 13.76 -29.86
N GLU A 385 13.20 14.10 -30.42
CA GLU A 385 13.51 13.95 -31.84
C GLU A 385 13.42 12.49 -32.31
N LEU A 386 13.92 11.55 -31.48
CA LEU A 386 13.80 10.12 -31.77
C LEU A 386 12.34 9.68 -31.84
N PHE A 387 11.50 10.11 -30.91
CA PHE A 387 10.08 9.78 -30.92
C PHE A 387 9.33 10.40 -32.09
N VAL A 388 9.65 11.63 -32.47
CA VAL A 388 9.12 12.25 -33.69
C VAL A 388 9.52 11.42 -34.94
N ALA A 389 10.76 10.96 -35.03
CA ALA A 389 11.20 10.11 -36.13
C ALA A 389 10.49 8.74 -36.15
N MET A 390 10.25 8.15 -34.99
CA MET A 390 9.48 6.90 -34.86
C MET A 390 8.01 7.10 -35.22
N ALA A 391 7.38 8.19 -34.79
CA ALA A 391 5.98 8.49 -35.10
C ALA A 391 5.75 8.60 -36.63
N LYS A 392 6.72 9.10 -37.40
CA LYS A 392 6.67 9.13 -38.88
C LYS A 392 6.55 7.74 -39.51
N ARG A 393 6.96 6.69 -38.79
CA ARG A 393 6.95 5.29 -39.26
C ARG A 393 5.69 4.53 -38.82
N VAL A 394 4.84 5.11 -37.99
CA VAL A 394 3.57 4.49 -37.54
C VAL A 394 2.59 4.38 -38.73
N LYS A 395 2.22 3.15 -39.07
CA LYS A 395 1.30 2.82 -40.19
C LYS A 395 0.17 1.88 -39.77
N SER A 396 0.17 1.36 -38.54
CA SER A 396 -0.81 0.41 -38.02
C SER A 396 -0.91 0.52 -36.50
N GLU A 397 -1.93 -0.07 -35.91
CA GLU A 397 -2.09 -0.21 -34.46
C GLU A 397 -0.91 -0.99 -33.85
N GLU A 398 -0.38 -2.00 -34.53
CA GLU A 398 0.78 -2.76 -34.07
C GLU A 398 2.02 -1.86 -33.90
N HIS A 399 2.24 -0.90 -34.80
CA HIS A 399 3.33 0.07 -34.63
C HIS A 399 3.10 0.97 -33.42
N VAL A 400 1.86 1.31 -33.08
CA VAL A 400 1.54 2.05 -31.85
C VAL A 400 1.83 1.19 -30.60
N GLU A 401 1.51 -0.09 -30.62
CA GLU A 401 1.83 -1.02 -29.53
C GLU A 401 3.33 -1.14 -29.28
N ILE A 402 4.12 -1.27 -30.35
CA ILE A 402 5.59 -1.24 -30.26
C ILE A 402 6.08 0.09 -29.68
N PHE A 403 5.47 1.19 -30.10
CA PHE A 403 5.81 2.51 -29.58
C PHE A 403 5.54 2.63 -28.07
N ILE A 404 4.37 2.15 -27.62
CA ILE A 404 4.00 2.07 -26.19
C ILE A 404 5.03 1.22 -25.42
N LEU A 405 5.45 0.09 -25.98
CA LEU A 405 6.51 -0.73 -25.34
C LEU A 405 7.79 0.05 -25.12
N TYR A 406 8.26 0.82 -26.12
CA TYR A 406 9.45 1.66 -25.97
C TYR A 406 9.26 2.70 -24.87
N LEU A 407 8.10 3.38 -24.81
CA LEU A 407 7.80 4.34 -23.75
C LEU A 407 7.85 3.69 -22.38
N MET A 408 7.20 2.54 -22.20
CA MET A 408 7.17 1.81 -20.92
C MET A 408 8.55 1.30 -20.47
N CYS A 409 9.50 1.15 -21.39
CA CYS A 409 10.87 0.72 -21.08
C CYS A 409 11.81 1.89 -20.75
N MET A 410 11.37 3.13 -20.93
CA MET A 410 12.21 4.30 -20.65
C MET A 410 12.42 4.55 -19.15
N PRO A 411 13.56 5.15 -18.76
CA PRO A 411 13.78 5.60 -17.39
C PRO A 411 12.68 6.57 -16.91
N GLU A 412 12.25 7.50 -17.74
CA GLU A 412 11.21 8.49 -17.42
C GLU A 412 9.86 7.82 -17.11
N TYR A 413 9.54 6.70 -17.74
CA TYR A 413 8.33 5.95 -17.41
C TYR A 413 8.43 5.21 -16.06
N GLN A 414 9.63 4.90 -15.59
CA GLN A 414 9.82 4.27 -14.28
C GLN A 414 9.54 5.24 -13.13
N MET A 415 9.42 6.52 -13.43
CA MET A 415 9.22 7.62 -12.47
C MET A 415 7.75 8.08 -12.44
N CYS A 416 7.35 8.76 -11.36
CA CYS A 416 6.01 9.36 -11.22
C CYS A 416 6.07 10.65 -10.40
#